data_2d4f42c36e04280ac87d22ba778f4345
#
_entry.id   2d4f42c36e04280ac87d22ba778f4345
#
_cell.length_a   1.000
_cell.length_b   1.000
_cell.length_c   1.000
_cell.angle_alpha   90.00
_cell.angle_beta   90.00
_cell.angle_gamma   90.00
#
_symmetry.space_group_name_H-M   'P 1'
#
loop_
_entity.id
_entity.type
_entity.pdbx_description
1 polymer ?
#
loop_
_entity_poly.entity_id
_entity_poly.type
_entity_poly.pdbx_seq_one_letter_code
_entity_poly.pdbx_strand_id
1 'polypeptide(L)'
;MNPLTYKIPKNYKIRYKGFFDETCSECDEWKWCCWHHLIHGKNRRTYSDYYDLVKPVCIDCHDRIHHLHELDNKYKIIGQEMFEEEYTKQDFRMIFGRNYL
;
A
#
# COMPACT_ATOMS: atom_id res chain seq x y z
N MET A 1 -23.42 12.50 5.21
CA MET A 1 -22.07 11.93 5.26
C MET A 1 -21.03 13.00 4.99
N ASN A 2 -20.07 13.13 5.86
CA ASN A 2 -18.99 14.07 5.63
C ASN A 2 -18.15 13.59 4.46
N PRO A 3 -17.82 14.46 3.53
CA PRO A 3 -16.93 14.06 2.46
C PRO A 3 -15.55 13.70 3.03
N LEU A 4 -14.97 12.66 2.48
CA LEU A 4 -13.61 12.30 2.82
C LEU A 4 -12.68 13.43 2.37
N THR A 5 -11.76 13.82 3.25
CA THR A 5 -10.76 14.81 2.91
C THR A 5 -9.65 14.11 2.13
N TYR A 6 -9.57 14.41 0.84
CA TYR A 6 -8.56 13.78 -0.01
C TYR A 6 -7.17 14.40 0.13
N LYS A 7 -7.09 15.50 0.87
CA LYS A 7 -5.81 16.16 1.08
C LYS A 7 -5.17 15.67 2.36
N ILE A 8 -3.94 15.20 2.25
CA ILE A 8 -3.14 14.90 3.43
C ILE A 8 -2.46 16.18 3.91
N PRO A 9 -2.04 16.26 5.18
CA PRO A 9 -1.35 17.45 5.70
C PRO A 9 -0.14 17.79 4.84
N LYS A 10 0.11 19.10 4.66
CA LYS A 10 1.22 19.58 3.83
C LYS A 10 2.58 19.08 4.28
N ASN A 11 2.74 18.90 5.58
CA ASN A 11 3.99 18.44 6.17
C ASN A 11 3.97 16.97 6.52
N TYR A 12 3.08 16.21 5.90
CA TYR A 12 2.99 14.78 6.16
C TYR A 12 4.30 14.09 5.78
N LYS A 13 4.79 13.26 6.67
CA LYS A 13 6.00 12.47 6.44
C LYS A 13 5.65 10.99 6.44
N ILE A 14 6.30 10.24 5.55
CA ILE A 14 6.13 8.79 5.46
C ILE A 14 6.43 8.17 6.82
N ARG A 15 5.50 7.37 7.33
CA ARG A 15 5.60 6.69 8.62
C ARG A 15 6.18 5.29 8.48
N TYR A 16 5.81 4.59 7.41
CA TYR A 16 6.20 3.20 7.16
C TYR A 16 7.48 3.18 6.34
N LYS A 17 8.61 3.06 7.03
CA LYS A 17 9.94 3.10 6.40
C LYS A 17 10.92 2.27 7.20
N GLY A 18 12.09 1.99 6.60
CA GLY A 18 13.16 1.27 7.26
C GLY A 18 13.03 -0.23 7.08
N PHE A 19 13.89 -0.95 7.78
CA PHE A 19 13.99 -2.40 7.69
C PHE A 19 13.84 -3.00 9.07
N PHE A 20 13.29 -4.20 9.13
CA PHE A 20 12.98 -4.87 10.40
C PHE A 20 12.80 -6.36 10.16
N ASP A 21 12.95 -7.17 11.21
CA ASP A 21 12.65 -8.59 11.13
C ASP A 21 11.15 -8.80 11.32
N GLU A 22 10.52 -9.50 10.38
CA GLU A 22 9.09 -9.78 10.41
C GLU A 22 8.76 -10.96 9.53
N THR A 23 7.57 -11.54 9.70
CA THR A 23 7.07 -12.54 8.78
C THR A 23 6.70 -11.86 7.46
N CYS A 24 7.34 -12.29 6.39
CA CYS A 24 7.06 -11.75 5.05
C CYS A 24 5.65 -12.11 4.61
N SER A 25 4.89 -11.11 4.16
CA SER A 25 3.52 -11.33 3.73
C SER A 25 3.42 -12.20 2.46
N GLU A 26 4.47 -12.27 1.67
CA GLU A 26 4.46 -13.03 0.42
C GLU A 26 4.97 -14.46 0.60
N CYS A 27 6.15 -14.65 1.20
CA CYS A 27 6.73 -15.98 1.32
C CYS A 27 6.50 -16.63 2.69
N ASP A 28 5.92 -15.91 3.63
CA ASP A 28 5.55 -16.39 4.94
C ASP A 28 6.73 -16.82 5.83
N GLU A 29 7.94 -16.39 5.48
CA GLU A 29 9.14 -16.68 6.27
C GLU A 29 9.53 -15.48 7.13
N TRP A 30 10.11 -15.75 8.29
CA TRP A 30 10.64 -14.71 9.16
C TRP A 30 11.99 -14.25 8.59
N LYS A 31 12.01 -13.01 8.11
CA LYS A 31 13.16 -12.46 7.40
C LYS A 31 13.31 -10.96 7.64
N TRP A 32 14.42 -10.43 7.17
CA TRP A 32 14.67 -9.00 7.10
C TRP A 32 13.72 -8.40 6.05
N CYS A 33 12.79 -7.58 6.51
CA CYS A 33 11.70 -7.05 5.70
C CYS A 33 11.75 -5.54 5.59
N CYS A 34 10.97 -5.02 4.65
CA CYS A 34 10.67 -3.60 4.55
C CYS A 34 9.16 -3.45 4.31
N TRP A 35 8.66 -2.22 4.41
CA TRP A 35 7.26 -1.95 4.13
C TRP A 35 7.04 -1.80 2.63
N HIS A 36 6.09 -2.58 2.10
CA HIS A 36 5.64 -2.41 0.72
C HIS A 36 4.36 -1.58 0.73
N HIS A 37 4.39 -0.44 0.06
CA HIS A 37 3.22 0.40 -0.11
C HIS A 37 2.37 -0.19 -1.22
N LEU A 38 1.16 -0.62 -0.88
CA LEU A 38 0.34 -1.46 -1.77
C LEU A 38 -0.09 -0.75 -3.05
N ILE A 39 -0.43 0.54 -2.93
CA ILE A 39 -0.72 1.36 -4.09
C ILE A 39 0.43 2.35 -4.23
N HIS A 40 1.25 2.15 -5.24
CA HIS A 40 2.45 2.97 -5.42
C HIS A 40 2.39 3.74 -6.74
N GLY A 41 3.41 4.56 -6.96
CA GLY A 41 3.48 5.48 -8.08
C GLY A 41 3.46 6.91 -7.56
N LYS A 42 3.47 7.87 -8.48
CA LYS A 42 3.55 9.28 -8.12
C LYS A 42 2.40 9.66 -7.17
N ASN A 43 2.74 10.13 -5.99
CA ASN A 43 1.81 10.54 -4.93
C ASN A 43 1.03 9.38 -4.28
N ARG A 44 0.87 8.24 -4.96
CA ARG A 44 0.11 7.11 -4.43
C ARG A 44 0.79 6.46 -3.24
N ARG A 45 2.11 6.41 -3.26
CA ARG A 45 2.88 5.88 -2.13
C ARG A 45 2.58 6.67 -0.85
N THR A 46 2.49 7.98 -0.96
CA THR A 46 2.18 8.85 0.19
C THR A 46 0.77 8.60 0.70
N TYR A 47 -0.20 8.46 -0.20
CA TYR A 47 -1.58 8.13 0.20
C TYR A 47 -1.68 6.73 0.80
N SER A 48 -0.96 5.75 0.23
CA SER A 48 -0.93 4.40 0.81
C SER A 48 -0.41 4.45 2.24
N ASP A 49 0.64 5.21 2.48
CA ASP A 49 1.21 5.37 3.81
C ASP A 49 0.19 6.02 4.76
N TYR A 50 -0.44 7.08 4.30
CA TYR A 50 -1.41 7.83 5.11
C TYR A 50 -2.61 6.95 5.52
N TYR A 51 -3.07 6.08 4.64
CA TYR A 51 -4.22 5.20 4.89
C TYR A 51 -3.80 3.81 5.37
N ASP A 52 -2.54 3.63 5.75
CA ASP A 52 -2.02 2.38 6.30
C ASP A 52 -2.12 1.20 5.32
N LEU A 53 -2.04 1.47 4.04
CA LEU A 53 -2.09 0.44 2.99
C LEU A 53 -0.69 -0.07 2.72
N VAL A 54 -0.15 -0.81 3.69
CA VAL A 54 1.21 -1.34 3.62
C VAL A 54 1.24 -2.75 4.16
N LYS A 55 2.21 -3.53 3.70
CA LYS A 55 2.46 -4.87 4.20
C LYS A 55 3.97 -5.11 4.31
N PRO A 56 4.42 -5.86 5.32
CA PRO A 56 5.83 -6.20 5.41
C PRO A 56 6.16 -7.29 4.40
N VAL A 57 7.23 -7.09 3.64
CA VAL A 57 7.73 -8.09 2.69
C VAL A 57 9.25 -8.13 2.77
N CYS A 58 9.83 -9.32 2.60
CA CYS A 58 11.28 -9.44 2.59
C CYS A 58 11.86 -8.78 1.34
N ILE A 59 13.16 -8.51 1.37
CA ILE A 59 13.81 -7.78 0.28
C ILE A 59 13.63 -8.48 -1.06
N ASP A 60 13.78 -9.80 -1.10
CA ASP A 60 13.63 -10.57 -2.33
C ASP A 60 12.19 -10.52 -2.86
N CYS A 61 11.21 -10.69 -1.99
CA CYS A 61 9.82 -10.62 -2.39
C CYS A 61 9.43 -9.21 -2.82
N HIS A 62 9.96 -8.17 -2.16
CA HIS A 62 9.70 -6.79 -2.55
C HIS A 62 10.20 -6.53 -3.97
N ASP A 63 11.40 -7.04 -4.28
CA ASP A 63 11.97 -6.92 -5.62
C ASP A 63 11.08 -7.64 -6.65
N ARG A 64 10.63 -8.86 -6.31
CA ARG A 64 9.75 -9.62 -7.20
C ARG A 64 8.42 -8.91 -7.46
N ILE A 65 7.85 -8.29 -6.44
CA ILE A 65 6.59 -7.53 -6.59
C ILE A 65 6.77 -6.41 -7.62
N HIS A 66 7.89 -5.72 -7.59
CA HIS A 66 8.15 -4.63 -8.52
C HIS A 66 8.45 -5.08 -9.94
N HIS A 67 8.84 -6.33 -10.14
CA HIS A 67 9.20 -6.84 -11.46
C HIS A 67 8.16 -7.78 -12.07
N LEU A 68 7.21 -8.30 -11.27
CA LEU A 68 6.18 -9.22 -11.75
C LEU A 68 4.83 -8.54 -11.69
N HIS A 69 4.29 -8.20 -12.85
CA HIS A 69 3.04 -7.46 -12.96
C HIS A 69 1.88 -8.13 -12.20
N GLU A 70 1.76 -9.46 -12.32
CA GLU A 70 0.68 -10.19 -11.66
C GLU A 70 0.79 -10.08 -10.14
N LEU A 71 2.00 -10.15 -9.61
CA LEU A 71 2.23 -10.05 -8.18
C LEU A 71 1.96 -8.64 -7.67
N ASP A 72 2.41 -7.64 -8.41
CA ASP A 72 2.13 -6.25 -8.10
C ASP A 72 0.62 -5.98 -8.08
N ASN A 73 -0.08 -6.51 -9.09
CA ASN A 73 -1.53 -6.33 -9.19
C ASN A 73 -2.27 -7.01 -8.03
N LYS A 74 -1.80 -8.18 -7.60
CA LYS A 74 -2.34 -8.86 -6.42
C LYS A 74 -2.32 -7.94 -5.21
N TYR A 75 -1.20 -7.27 -4.98
CA TYR A 75 -1.06 -6.38 -3.82
C TYR A 75 -1.85 -5.09 -3.96
N LYS A 76 -2.04 -4.61 -5.17
CA LYS A 76 -2.92 -3.46 -5.41
C LYS A 76 -4.38 -3.80 -5.09
N ILE A 77 -4.81 -5.00 -5.46
CA ILE A 77 -6.15 -5.49 -5.12
C ILE A 77 -6.31 -5.58 -3.60
N ILE A 78 -5.33 -6.18 -2.92
CA ILE A 78 -5.34 -6.27 -1.45
C ILE A 78 -5.43 -4.87 -0.84
N GLY A 79 -4.66 -3.93 -1.37
CA GLY A 79 -4.68 -2.55 -0.88
C GLY A 79 -6.04 -1.91 -1.00
N GLN A 80 -6.70 -2.08 -2.14
CA GLN A 80 -8.04 -1.53 -2.33
C GLN A 80 -9.05 -2.21 -1.41
N GLU A 81 -8.96 -3.53 -1.24
CA GLU A 81 -9.84 -4.25 -0.32
C GLU A 81 -9.67 -3.75 1.11
N MET A 82 -8.44 -3.54 1.55
CA MET A 82 -8.17 -2.99 2.88
C MET A 82 -8.76 -1.59 3.03
N PHE A 83 -8.62 -0.75 2.01
CA PHE A 83 -9.17 0.60 2.03
C PHE A 83 -10.70 0.57 2.12
N GLU A 84 -11.34 -0.33 1.37
CA GLU A 84 -12.80 -0.39 1.32
C GLU A 84 -13.43 -1.02 2.57
N GLU A 85 -12.63 -1.49 3.51
CA GLU A 85 -13.13 -1.89 4.83
C GLU A 85 -13.66 -0.68 5.62
N GLU A 86 -13.12 0.51 5.36
CA GLU A 86 -13.48 1.73 6.08
C GLU A 86 -14.07 2.82 5.19
N TYR A 87 -13.76 2.78 3.90
CA TYR A 87 -14.15 3.82 2.96
C TYR A 87 -14.84 3.20 1.76
N THR A 88 -15.31 4.04 0.83
CA THR A 88 -16.05 3.54 -0.34
C THR A 88 -15.12 3.34 -1.54
N LYS A 89 -15.62 2.58 -2.51
CA LYS A 89 -14.93 2.42 -3.79
C LYS A 89 -14.75 3.78 -4.49
N GLN A 90 -15.75 4.66 -4.37
CA GLN A 90 -15.66 5.99 -4.97
C GLN A 90 -14.54 6.79 -4.33
N ASP A 91 -14.39 6.71 -3.01
CA ASP A 91 -13.29 7.38 -2.30
C ASP A 91 -11.94 6.87 -2.80
N PHE A 92 -11.83 5.56 -3.00
CA PHE A 92 -10.60 4.97 -3.51
C PHE A 92 -10.24 5.53 -4.89
N ARG A 93 -11.22 5.59 -5.78
CA ARG A 93 -11.01 6.13 -7.13
C ARG A 93 -10.63 7.60 -7.11
N MET A 94 -11.23 8.37 -6.20
CA MET A 94 -10.92 9.80 -6.08
C MET A 94 -9.50 10.03 -5.59
N ILE A 95 -9.03 9.20 -4.67
CA ILE A 95 -7.69 9.35 -4.10
C ILE A 95 -6.62 8.78 -5.02
N PHE A 96 -6.82 7.56 -5.49
CA PHE A 96 -5.79 6.82 -6.23
C PHE A 96 -5.96 6.87 -7.74
N GLY A 97 -7.11 7.34 -8.22
CA GLY A 97 -7.35 7.52 -9.65
C GLY A 97 -7.51 6.22 -10.42
N ARG A 98 -7.68 5.10 -9.74
CA ARG A 98 -7.78 3.77 -10.36
C ARG A 98 -8.78 2.91 -9.61
N ASN A 99 -9.20 1.83 -10.26
CA ASN A 99 -10.00 0.79 -9.64
C ASN A 99 -9.38 -0.55 -10.03
N TYR A 100 -8.98 -1.34 -9.03
CA TYR A 100 -8.32 -2.63 -9.24
C TYR A 100 -9.27 -3.82 -9.01
N LEU A 101 -10.46 -3.55 -8.53
CA LEU A 101 -11.47 -4.60 -8.25
C LEU A 101 -12.46 -4.77 -9.36
#